data_d1c025cf78eb5f1a138b26038fe22a22
#
_entry.id   d1c025cf78eb5f1a138b26038fe22a22
#
_cell.length_a   1.000
_cell.length_b   1.000
_cell.length_c   1.000
_cell.angle_alpha   90.00
_cell.angle_beta   90.00
_cell.angle_gamma   90.00
#
_symmetry.space_group_name_H-M   'P 1'
#
loop_
_entity.id
_entity.type
_entity.pdbx_description
1 polymer ?
#
loop_
_entity_poly.entity_id
_entity_poly.type
_entity_poly.pdbx_seq_one_letter_code
_entity_poly.pdbx_strand_id
1 'polypeptide(L)'
;MKTLMSILLVLMTNVLFAQNSSNFYDIKAQTLEGETFDFSQLKGKKVLIVNTASKCGFTSQYKELEELNKKYGGKKFAILGFPSNDFMNQEPLSEKDIREFCTINYGVTFQMMSKISVKGDDIHPVYQWLTSKQKNGVMDSKVKWNFQKYLVDENGVLISTLPSSENPLSETITNWIEGKQ
;
A
#
# COMPACT_ATOMS: atom_id res chain seq x y z
N MET A 1 34.36 43.34 48.94
CA MET A 1 33.83 43.30 47.59
C MET A 1 33.54 41.81 47.22
N LYS A 2 32.28 41.37 47.29
CA LYS A 2 31.89 40.00 46.98
C LYS A 2 31.17 40.02 45.60
N THR A 3 31.82 39.50 44.56
CA THR A 3 31.28 39.34 43.22
C THR A 3 30.32 38.13 43.17
N LEU A 4 29.03 38.38 43.05
CA LEU A 4 28.04 37.35 42.73
C LEU A 4 28.16 36.98 41.23
N MET A 5 28.53 35.75 40.96
CA MET A 5 28.53 35.17 39.63
C MET A 5 27.17 34.46 39.42
N SER A 6 26.27 35.11 38.68
CA SER A 6 24.96 34.52 38.29
C SER A 6 25.16 33.48 37.21
N ILE A 7 24.95 32.22 37.54
CA ILE A 7 24.92 31.12 36.58
C ILE A 7 23.51 31.09 35.93
N LEU A 8 23.43 31.48 34.66
CA LEU A 8 22.22 31.40 33.84
C LEU A 8 22.10 29.98 33.32
N LEU A 9 21.24 29.19 33.94
CA LEU A 9 20.93 27.82 33.52
C LEU A 9 19.96 27.88 32.32
N VAL A 10 20.46 27.71 31.10
CA VAL A 10 19.64 27.60 29.89
C VAL A 10 19.04 26.19 29.82
N LEU A 11 17.79 26.08 30.20
CA LEU A 11 16.95 24.87 29.97
C LEU A 11 16.67 24.75 28.47
N MET A 12 17.45 23.93 27.77
CA MET A 12 17.08 23.49 26.42
C MET A 12 15.91 22.52 26.52
N THR A 13 14.71 23.02 26.31
CA THR A 13 13.53 22.18 26.08
C THR A 13 13.64 21.53 24.72
N ASN A 14 14.01 20.27 24.67
CA ASN A 14 13.87 19.44 23.47
C ASN A 14 12.38 19.24 23.20
N VAL A 15 11.81 20.05 22.30
CA VAL A 15 10.49 19.81 21.73
C VAL A 15 10.65 18.63 20.79
N LEU A 16 10.38 17.43 21.26
CA LEU A 16 10.15 16.26 20.42
C LEU A 16 8.91 16.57 19.58
N PHE A 17 9.12 16.96 18.32
CA PHE A 17 8.06 16.91 17.33
C PHE A 17 7.70 15.43 17.16
N ALA A 18 6.64 14.98 17.82
CA ALA A 18 6.01 13.71 17.51
C ALA A 18 5.61 13.77 16.03
N GLN A 19 6.33 13.04 15.20
CA GLN A 19 5.98 12.85 13.80
C GLN A 19 4.61 12.17 13.80
N ASN A 20 3.58 12.90 13.41
CA ASN A 20 2.19 12.44 13.37
C ASN A 20 2.04 11.52 12.13
N SER A 21 2.71 10.35 12.17
CA SER A 21 2.48 9.31 11.17
C SER A 21 1.06 8.77 11.39
N SER A 22 0.24 8.79 10.35
CA SER A 22 -1.08 8.18 10.43
C SER A 22 -0.93 6.65 10.46
N ASN A 23 -1.68 6.00 11.34
CA ASN A 23 -1.60 4.55 11.48
C ASN A 23 -2.23 3.90 10.23
N PHE A 24 -1.54 2.92 9.63
CA PHE A 24 -2.02 2.14 8.50
C PHE A 24 -3.40 1.51 8.76
N TYR A 25 -3.63 1.04 9.98
CA TYR A 25 -4.87 0.37 10.36
C TYR A 25 -6.07 1.30 10.56
N ASP A 26 -5.88 2.62 10.56
CA ASP A 26 -6.96 3.60 10.65
C ASP A 26 -7.54 3.95 9.26
N ILE A 27 -6.91 3.46 8.19
CA ILE A 27 -7.34 3.71 6.82
C ILE A 27 -8.63 2.91 6.55
N LYS A 28 -9.53 3.54 5.79
CA LYS A 28 -10.73 2.90 5.21
C LYS A 28 -10.77 3.15 3.72
N ALA A 29 -11.23 2.16 2.97
CA ALA A 29 -11.42 2.26 1.53
C ALA A 29 -12.70 1.50 1.12
N GLN A 30 -13.18 1.71 -0.09
CA GLN A 30 -14.33 0.97 -0.63
C GLN A 30 -13.85 -0.27 -1.38
N THR A 31 -14.59 -1.36 -1.29
CA THR A 31 -14.40 -2.53 -2.17
C THR A 31 -15.05 -2.30 -3.53
N LEU A 32 -14.79 -3.16 -4.51
CA LEU A 32 -15.51 -3.12 -5.81
C LEU A 32 -17.03 -3.29 -5.65
N GLU A 33 -17.48 -3.86 -4.53
CA GLU A 33 -18.89 -4.02 -4.16
C GLU A 33 -19.50 -2.76 -3.56
N GLY A 34 -18.68 -1.72 -3.30
CA GLY A 34 -19.11 -0.51 -2.62
C GLY A 34 -19.20 -0.65 -1.10
N GLU A 35 -18.70 -1.74 -0.54
CA GLU A 35 -18.64 -1.95 0.90
C GLU A 35 -17.43 -1.25 1.52
N THR A 36 -17.56 -0.75 2.75
CA THR A 36 -16.41 -0.18 3.47
C THR A 36 -15.50 -1.28 3.98
N PHE A 37 -14.26 -1.26 3.51
CA PHE A 37 -13.17 -2.12 3.99
C PHE A 37 -12.33 -1.35 5.02
N ASP A 38 -12.31 -1.84 6.25
CA ASP A 38 -11.53 -1.27 7.35
C ASP A 38 -10.18 -1.99 7.44
N PHE A 39 -9.07 -1.23 7.33
CA PHE A 39 -7.73 -1.81 7.36
C PHE A 39 -7.35 -2.40 8.71
N SER A 40 -8.10 -2.14 9.76
CA SER A 40 -7.93 -2.84 11.04
C SER A 40 -8.07 -4.36 10.94
N GLN A 41 -8.78 -4.87 9.91
CA GLN A 41 -8.90 -6.30 9.59
C GLN A 41 -7.57 -6.93 9.13
N LEU A 42 -6.59 -6.10 8.77
CA LEU A 42 -5.27 -6.51 8.29
C LEU A 42 -4.25 -6.67 9.41
N LYS A 43 -4.61 -6.36 10.66
CA LYS A 43 -3.71 -6.49 11.81
C LYS A 43 -3.12 -7.90 11.90
N GLY A 44 -1.79 -7.97 12.06
CA GLY A 44 -1.05 -9.23 12.12
C GLY A 44 -0.84 -9.93 10.78
N LYS A 45 -1.16 -9.25 9.66
CA LYS A 45 -0.91 -9.76 8.30
C LYS A 45 0.15 -8.92 7.59
N LYS A 46 1.01 -9.56 6.84
CA LYS A 46 1.77 -8.91 5.77
C LYS A 46 0.83 -8.57 4.63
N VAL A 47 0.92 -7.37 4.09
CA VAL A 47 0.00 -6.89 3.06
C VAL A 47 0.75 -6.44 1.83
N LEU A 48 0.42 -7.03 0.69
CA LEU A 48 0.86 -6.57 -0.62
C LEU A 48 -0.23 -5.68 -1.22
N ILE A 49 0.09 -4.41 -1.45
CA ILE A 49 -0.80 -3.46 -2.10
C ILE A 49 -0.30 -3.21 -3.52
N VAL A 50 -1.19 -3.31 -4.51
CA VAL A 50 -0.85 -3.15 -5.92
C VAL A 50 -1.91 -2.31 -6.64
N ASN A 51 -1.49 -1.31 -7.42
CA ASN A 51 -2.40 -0.61 -8.32
C ASN A 51 -2.50 -1.37 -9.66
N THR A 52 -3.72 -1.58 -10.14
CA THR A 52 -3.99 -2.46 -11.26
C THR A 52 -4.68 -1.74 -12.43
N ALA A 53 -4.66 -2.36 -13.60
CA ALA A 53 -5.41 -1.91 -14.77
C ALA A 53 -5.68 -3.08 -15.72
N SER A 54 -6.84 -3.03 -16.41
CA SER A 54 -7.32 -4.10 -17.32
C SER A 54 -6.67 -4.07 -18.71
N LYS A 55 -6.08 -2.93 -19.12
CA LYS A 55 -5.49 -2.72 -20.47
C LYS A 55 -4.01 -2.32 -20.43
N CYS A 56 -3.25 -2.89 -19.51
CA CYS A 56 -1.83 -2.64 -19.33
C CYS A 56 -0.99 -3.82 -19.85
N GLY A 57 0.24 -3.56 -20.29
CA GLY A 57 1.17 -4.64 -20.64
C GLY A 57 1.50 -5.58 -19.48
N PHE A 58 1.26 -5.16 -18.24
CA PHE A 58 1.45 -5.97 -17.03
C PHE A 58 0.17 -6.65 -16.52
N THR A 59 -0.96 -6.56 -17.24
CA THR A 59 -2.25 -7.11 -16.80
C THR A 59 -2.20 -8.63 -16.54
N SER A 60 -1.33 -9.36 -17.26
CA SER A 60 -1.10 -10.79 -17.02
C SER A 60 -0.65 -11.11 -15.59
N GLN A 61 -0.07 -10.14 -14.86
CA GLN A 61 0.34 -10.32 -13.46
C GLN A 61 -0.84 -10.61 -12.50
N TYR A 62 -2.08 -10.40 -12.91
CA TYR A 62 -3.22 -10.89 -12.13
C TYR A 62 -3.14 -12.40 -11.87
N LYS A 63 -2.61 -13.17 -12.84
CA LYS A 63 -2.44 -14.62 -12.69
C LYS A 63 -1.44 -14.94 -11.57
N GLU A 64 -0.27 -14.31 -11.59
CA GLU A 64 0.77 -14.53 -10.58
C GLU A 64 0.33 -13.99 -9.20
N LEU A 65 -0.41 -12.88 -9.14
CA LEU A 65 -1.00 -12.37 -7.90
C LEU A 65 -2.01 -13.37 -7.32
N GLU A 66 -2.84 -13.99 -8.16
CA GLU A 66 -3.78 -15.01 -7.70
C GLU A 66 -3.08 -16.30 -7.26
N GLU A 67 -2.02 -16.72 -7.94
CA GLU A 67 -1.18 -17.84 -7.50
C GLU A 67 -0.55 -17.55 -6.12
N LEU A 68 -0.03 -16.32 -5.93
CA LEU A 68 0.50 -15.87 -4.65
C LEU A 68 -0.58 -15.87 -3.56
N ASN A 69 -1.78 -15.38 -3.88
CA ASN A 69 -2.92 -15.40 -2.96
C ASN A 69 -3.34 -16.82 -2.57
N LYS A 70 -3.42 -17.74 -3.53
CA LYS A 70 -3.74 -19.15 -3.26
C LYS A 70 -2.72 -19.83 -2.37
N LYS A 71 -1.44 -19.48 -2.56
CA LYS A 71 -0.34 -20.10 -1.79
C LYS A 71 -0.22 -19.54 -0.37
N TYR A 72 -0.38 -18.23 -0.19
CA TYR A 72 -0.06 -17.56 1.08
C TYR A 72 -1.23 -16.82 1.72
N GLY A 73 -2.30 -16.56 0.97
CA GLY A 73 -3.46 -15.80 1.44
C GLY A 73 -4.14 -16.39 2.66
N GLY A 74 -4.71 -15.54 3.51
CA GLY A 74 -5.46 -15.96 4.69
C GLY A 74 -5.07 -15.25 5.97
N LYS A 75 -4.66 -16.01 7.01
CA LYS A 75 -4.45 -15.44 8.36
C LYS A 75 -3.24 -14.51 8.47
N LYS A 76 -2.19 -14.75 7.69
CA LYS A 76 -0.90 -14.03 7.83
C LYS A 76 -0.50 -13.18 6.63
N PHE A 77 -1.21 -13.27 5.52
CA PHE A 77 -0.92 -12.52 4.30
C PHE A 77 -2.22 -12.13 3.59
N ALA A 78 -2.21 -10.96 2.97
CA ALA A 78 -3.31 -10.45 2.15
C ALA A 78 -2.78 -9.65 0.96
N ILE A 79 -3.54 -9.67 -0.15
CA ILE A 79 -3.33 -8.81 -1.31
C ILE A 79 -4.51 -7.84 -1.41
N LEU A 80 -4.22 -6.56 -1.61
CA LEU A 80 -5.21 -5.54 -1.95
C LEU A 80 -4.91 -4.99 -3.34
N GLY A 81 -5.81 -5.23 -4.31
CA GLY A 81 -5.73 -4.70 -5.65
C GLY A 81 -6.55 -3.41 -5.79
N PHE A 82 -5.92 -2.34 -6.22
CA PHE A 82 -6.57 -1.04 -6.45
C PHE A 82 -6.58 -0.69 -7.93
N PRO A 83 -7.70 -0.84 -8.64
CA PRO A 83 -7.80 -0.37 -10.03
C PRO A 83 -7.58 1.15 -10.11
N SER A 84 -6.83 1.58 -11.12
CA SER A 84 -6.56 3.01 -11.34
C SER A 84 -6.46 3.36 -12.82
N ASN A 85 -7.11 4.46 -13.21
CA ASN A 85 -7.09 4.96 -14.59
C ASN A 85 -6.02 6.05 -14.83
N ASP A 86 -5.13 6.27 -13.88
CA ASP A 86 -4.18 7.40 -13.91
C ASP A 86 -3.06 7.24 -14.94
N PHE A 87 -2.87 6.06 -15.49
CA PHE A 87 -1.81 5.77 -16.45
C PHE A 87 -2.42 5.44 -17.82
N MET A 88 -2.38 6.41 -18.73
CA MET A 88 -2.80 6.31 -20.13
C MET A 88 -4.22 5.75 -20.31
N ASN A 89 -5.12 6.02 -19.36
CA ASN A 89 -6.50 5.53 -19.37
C ASN A 89 -6.59 3.99 -19.55
N GLN A 90 -5.67 3.26 -18.92
CA GLN A 90 -5.60 1.80 -19.05
C GLN A 90 -6.58 1.04 -18.15
N GLU A 91 -7.38 1.74 -17.33
CA GLU A 91 -8.52 1.16 -16.59
C GLU A 91 -9.83 1.88 -16.93
N PRO A 92 -10.34 1.74 -18.17
CA PRO A 92 -11.56 2.42 -18.60
C PRO A 92 -12.85 1.76 -18.11
N LEU A 93 -12.76 0.55 -17.55
CA LEU A 93 -13.91 -0.25 -17.16
C LEU A 93 -14.64 0.34 -15.95
N SER A 94 -15.95 0.06 -15.83
CA SER A 94 -16.69 0.28 -14.59
C SER A 94 -16.25 -0.70 -13.51
N GLU A 95 -16.56 -0.43 -12.24
CA GLU A 95 -16.22 -1.36 -11.13
C GLU A 95 -16.85 -2.75 -11.33
N LYS A 96 -18.08 -2.81 -11.81
CA LYS A 96 -18.75 -4.06 -12.16
C LYS A 96 -17.97 -4.83 -13.23
N ASP A 97 -17.56 -4.14 -14.31
CA ASP A 97 -16.84 -4.76 -15.41
C ASP A 97 -15.40 -5.16 -15.00
N ILE A 98 -14.75 -4.40 -14.11
CA ILE A 98 -13.45 -4.77 -13.51
C ILE A 98 -13.58 -6.09 -12.77
N ARG A 99 -14.65 -6.24 -11.95
CA ARG A 99 -14.90 -7.48 -11.22
C ARG A 99 -15.05 -8.67 -12.18
N GLU A 100 -15.94 -8.53 -13.16
CA GLU A 100 -16.17 -9.57 -14.14
C GLU A 100 -14.88 -9.93 -14.89
N PHE A 101 -14.13 -8.92 -15.33
CA PHE A 101 -12.84 -9.08 -15.99
C PHE A 101 -11.85 -9.87 -15.16
N CYS A 102 -11.64 -9.48 -13.89
CA CYS A 102 -10.70 -10.12 -12.98
C CYS A 102 -11.11 -11.57 -12.68
N THR A 103 -12.41 -11.81 -12.45
CA THR A 103 -12.92 -13.14 -12.10
C THR A 103 -12.89 -14.08 -13.30
N ILE A 104 -13.38 -13.64 -14.47
CA ILE A 104 -13.53 -14.51 -15.65
C ILE A 104 -12.15 -14.81 -16.26
N ASN A 105 -11.28 -13.80 -16.40
CA ASN A 105 -10.03 -13.98 -17.14
C ASN A 105 -8.88 -14.52 -16.28
N TYR A 106 -8.90 -14.24 -14.95
CA TYR A 106 -7.77 -14.56 -14.07
C TYR A 106 -8.16 -15.34 -12.81
N GLY A 107 -9.46 -15.54 -12.57
CA GLY A 107 -9.95 -16.23 -11.38
C GLY A 107 -9.59 -15.53 -10.08
N VAL A 108 -9.46 -14.19 -10.08
CA VAL A 108 -9.03 -13.39 -8.93
C VAL A 108 -9.98 -13.61 -7.75
N THR A 109 -9.39 -14.00 -6.61
CA THR A 109 -10.10 -14.21 -5.33
C THR A 109 -9.56 -13.33 -4.20
N PHE A 110 -8.41 -12.65 -4.38
CA PHE A 110 -7.95 -11.66 -3.42
C PHE A 110 -8.81 -10.40 -3.44
N GLN A 111 -8.70 -9.59 -2.38
CA GLN A 111 -9.54 -8.40 -2.23
C GLN A 111 -9.23 -7.35 -3.29
N MET A 112 -10.22 -7.08 -4.12
CA MET A 112 -10.22 -5.95 -5.05
C MET A 112 -10.98 -4.77 -4.44
N MET A 113 -10.40 -3.59 -4.57
CA MET A 113 -10.92 -2.33 -4.05
C MET A 113 -11.55 -1.50 -5.17
N SER A 114 -12.36 -0.51 -4.84
CA SER A 114 -12.89 0.47 -5.79
C SER A 114 -11.80 1.13 -6.61
N LYS A 115 -12.16 1.58 -7.81
CA LYS A 115 -11.26 2.34 -8.68
C LYS A 115 -10.94 3.71 -8.07
N ILE A 116 -9.65 4.01 -7.92
CA ILE A 116 -9.17 5.23 -7.25
C ILE A 116 -8.07 5.93 -8.04
N SER A 117 -7.81 7.19 -7.68
CA SER A 117 -6.59 7.90 -8.07
C SER A 117 -5.43 7.51 -7.16
N VAL A 118 -4.29 7.15 -7.77
CA VAL A 118 -3.04 6.76 -7.07
C VAL A 118 -1.95 7.85 -7.18
N LYS A 119 -2.24 8.94 -7.87
CA LYS A 119 -1.36 10.12 -8.02
C LYS A 119 -2.19 11.39 -8.30
N GLY A 120 -1.53 12.56 -8.29
CA GLY A 120 -2.17 13.85 -8.55
C GLY A 120 -2.91 14.41 -7.35
N ASP A 121 -3.74 15.43 -7.60
CA ASP A 121 -4.40 16.19 -6.52
C ASP A 121 -5.51 15.40 -5.83
N ASP A 122 -6.14 14.48 -6.56
CA ASP A 122 -7.23 13.61 -6.05
C ASP A 122 -6.72 12.26 -5.52
N ILE A 123 -5.43 12.17 -5.21
CA ILE A 123 -4.81 10.94 -4.71
C ILE A 123 -5.53 10.41 -3.46
N HIS A 124 -5.95 9.15 -3.51
CA HIS A 124 -6.70 8.51 -2.44
C HIS A 124 -5.87 8.38 -1.14
N PRO A 125 -6.48 8.49 0.06
CA PRO A 125 -5.77 8.43 1.35
C PRO A 125 -4.82 7.23 1.52
N VAL A 126 -5.18 6.06 1.02
CA VAL A 126 -4.29 4.88 0.99
C VAL A 126 -2.97 5.20 0.28
N TYR A 127 -3.05 5.78 -0.92
CA TYR A 127 -1.86 6.10 -1.71
C TYR A 127 -1.14 7.34 -1.20
N GLN A 128 -1.84 8.30 -0.55
CA GLN A 128 -1.18 9.36 0.21
C GLN A 128 -0.30 8.78 1.32
N TRP A 129 -0.80 7.76 2.03
CA TRP A 129 -0.03 7.08 3.07
C TRP A 129 1.16 6.32 2.47
N LEU A 130 0.96 5.53 1.42
CA LEU A 130 2.00 4.74 0.77
C LEU A 130 3.14 5.59 0.18
N THR A 131 2.85 6.83 -0.23
CA THR A 131 3.80 7.67 -0.98
C THR A 131 4.44 8.80 -0.17
N SER A 132 3.94 9.12 1.03
CA SER A 132 4.43 10.22 1.86
C SER A 132 5.08 9.74 3.15
N LYS A 133 6.38 10.01 3.30
CA LYS A 133 7.12 9.77 4.55
C LYS A 133 6.47 10.44 5.75
N GLN A 134 5.91 11.63 5.57
CA GLN A 134 5.20 12.34 6.65
C GLN A 134 4.03 11.51 7.19
N LYS A 135 3.36 10.72 6.33
CA LYS A 135 2.20 9.89 6.70
C LYS A 135 2.60 8.48 7.14
N ASN A 136 3.53 7.82 6.44
CA ASN A 136 3.91 6.44 6.72
C ASN A 136 5.08 6.30 7.70
N GLY A 137 5.82 7.40 7.98
CA GLY A 137 6.97 7.41 8.87
C GLY A 137 8.27 6.84 8.30
N VAL A 138 8.24 6.25 7.09
CA VAL A 138 9.35 5.47 6.53
C VAL A 138 9.99 6.13 5.32
N MET A 139 9.25 6.31 4.23
CA MET A 139 9.81 6.77 2.97
C MET A 139 8.84 7.61 2.12
N ASP A 140 9.40 8.51 1.33
CA ASP A 140 8.72 9.12 0.20
C ASP A 140 8.86 8.24 -1.04
N SER A 141 7.80 8.11 -1.82
CA SER A 141 7.81 7.39 -3.09
C SER A 141 6.84 8.01 -4.09
N LYS A 142 6.83 7.49 -5.31
CA LYS A 142 5.85 7.87 -6.34
C LYS A 142 5.36 6.62 -7.05
N VAL A 143 4.07 6.56 -7.35
CA VAL A 143 3.55 5.53 -8.24
C VAL A 143 3.96 5.89 -9.67
N LYS A 144 4.80 5.04 -10.27
CA LYS A 144 5.39 5.30 -11.59
C LYS A 144 4.58 4.69 -12.72
N TRP A 145 3.89 3.58 -12.48
CA TRP A 145 3.09 2.87 -13.47
C TRP A 145 2.08 1.92 -12.81
N ASN A 146 1.19 1.32 -13.62
CA ASN A 146 0.31 0.24 -13.17
C ASN A 146 1.12 -0.98 -12.70
N PHE A 147 0.59 -1.74 -11.77
CA PHE A 147 1.20 -2.91 -11.14
C PHE A 147 2.46 -2.62 -10.30
N GLN A 148 2.65 -1.38 -9.86
CA GLN A 148 3.62 -1.09 -8.80
C GLN A 148 3.12 -1.67 -7.48
N LYS A 149 4.03 -2.24 -6.70
CA LYS A 149 3.70 -2.94 -5.46
C LYS A 149 4.27 -2.22 -4.26
N TYR A 150 3.56 -2.33 -3.14
CA TYR A 150 3.98 -1.87 -1.83
C TYR A 150 3.87 -3.02 -0.83
N LEU A 151 4.88 -3.20 -0.01
CA LEU A 151 4.95 -4.23 1.02
C LEU A 151 4.76 -3.58 2.38
N VAL A 152 3.76 -4.02 3.12
CA VAL A 152 3.46 -3.56 4.49
C VAL A 152 3.54 -4.76 5.42
N ASP A 153 4.29 -4.66 6.51
CA ASP A 153 4.48 -5.75 7.46
C ASP A 153 3.27 -6.00 8.37
N GLU A 154 3.36 -7.01 9.20
CA GLU A 154 2.32 -7.41 10.16
C GLU A 154 2.05 -6.39 11.26
N ASN A 155 2.89 -5.37 11.41
CA ASN A 155 2.73 -4.24 12.34
C ASN A 155 2.16 -3.00 11.66
N GLY A 156 1.87 -3.06 10.35
CA GLY A 156 1.38 -1.93 9.57
C GLY A 156 2.48 -0.95 9.17
N VAL A 157 3.74 -1.38 9.15
CA VAL A 157 4.89 -0.57 8.73
C VAL A 157 5.17 -0.80 7.24
N LEU A 158 5.31 0.29 6.47
CA LEU A 158 5.72 0.22 5.07
C LEU A 158 7.19 -0.26 4.99
N ILE A 159 7.41 -1.39 4.33
CA ILE A 159 8.73 -1.99 4.21
C ILE A 159 9.43 -1.58 2.92
N SER A 160 8.72 -1.63 1.79
CA SER A 160 9.32 -1.38 0.47
C SER A 160 8.27 -1.03 -0.58
N THR A 161 8.75 -0.44 -1.67
CA THR A 161 8.01 -0.31 -2.93
C THR A 161 8.78 -1.03 -4.03
N LEU A 162 8.08 -1.81 -4.85
CA LEU A 162 8.65 -2.59 -5.93
C LEU A 162 8.11 -2.11 -7.28
N PRO A 163 8.93 -2.11 -8.33
CA PRO A 163 8.50 -1.63 -9.65
C PRO A 163 7.43 -2.52 -10.28
N SER A 164 6.75 -2.01 -11.29
CA SER A 164 5.74 -2.73 -12.07
C SER A 164 6.26 -4.02 -12.69
N SER A 165 7.55 -4.03 -13.09
CA SER A 165 8.23 -5.18 -13.68
C SER A 165 8.54 -6.31 -12.70
N GLU A 166 8.48 -6.05 -11.39
CA GLU A 166 8.70 -7.09 -10.39
C GLU A 166 7.60 -8.15 -10.49
N ASN A 167 8.01 -9.41 -10.71
CA ASN A 167 7.06 -10.51 -10.77
C ASN A 167 6.48 -10.78 -9.38
N PRO A 168 5.14 -10.93 -9.23
CA PRO A 168 4.52 -11.24 -7.94
C PRO A 168 5.05 -12.51 -7.26
N LEU A 169 5.56 -13.48 -8.03
CA LEU A 169 6.15 -14.72 -7.53
C LEU A 169 7.67 -14.67 -7.36
N SER A 170 8.29 -13.48 -7.46
CA SER A 170 9.73 -13.33 -7.27
C SER A 170 10.19 -13.75 -5.88
N GLU A 171 11.47 -14.11 -5.77
CA GLU A 171 12.10 -14.41 -4.48
C GLU A 171 12.02 -13.22 -3.52
N THR A 172 12.10 -11.99 -4.01
CA THR A 172 11.95 -10.78 -3.21
C THR A 172 10.63 -10.78 -2.43
N ILE A 173 9.53 -11.10 -3.10
CA ILE A 173 8.19 -11.10 -2.49
C ILE A 173 7.97 -12.37 -1.65
N THR A 174 8.31 -13.54 -2.20
CA THR A 174 8.07 -14.81 -1.50
C THR A 174 8.92 -14.96 -0.24
N ASN A 175 10.20 -14.57 -0.28
CA ASN A 175 11.07 -14.56 0.89
C ASN A 175 10.57 -13.57 1.96
N TRP A 176 10.13 -12.37 1.53
CA TRP A 176 9.54 -11.42 2.47
C TRP A 176 8.28 -12.00 3.15
N ILE A 177 7.38 -12.65 2.40
CA ILE A 177 6.20 -13.30 3.00
C ILE A 177 6.62 -14.38 4.01
N GLU A 178 7.57 -15.22 3.64
CA GLU A 178 8.04 -16.36 4.44
C GLU A 178 8.95 -15.94 5.61
N GLY A 179 9.36 -14.66 5.68
CA GLY A 179 10.28 -14.16 6.71
C GLY A 179 11.73 -14.66 6.54
N LYS A 180 12.10 -15.02 5.31
CA LYS A 180 13.48 -15.38 4.94
C LYS A 180 14.28 -14.13 4.60
N GLN A 181 15.52 -14.09 5.05
CA GLN A 181 16.50 -13.04 4.70
C GLN A 181 17.24 -13.40 3.42
#